data_e7874fbb78eacc43a594bcd74f843cb3
#
_entry.id   e7874fbb78eacc43a594bcd74f843cb3
#
_cell.length_a   1.000
_cell.length_b   1.000
_cell.length_c   1.000
_cell.angle_alpha   90.00
_cell.angle_beta   90.00
_cell.angle_gamma   90.00
#
_symmetry.space_group_name_H-M   'P 1'
#
loop_
_entity.id
_entity.type
_entity.pdbx_description
1 polymer ?
#
loop_
_entity_poly.entity_id
_entity_poly.type
_entity_poly.pdbx_seq_one_letter_code
_entity_poly.pdbx_strand_id
1 'polypeptide(L)'
;RRELIEYGSETRTITLSSELVDLLIMEHAKNPNSPLMFMHPATQRPYSPQMVRRMHNEIIKEAGLDHIRFTDLRHTCAVLSLQNGMETKELARMLGHYRPSITRQNYEPYLPRMAKKEADIPKEATQRELQQAANVLDALLKF
;
A
#
# COMPACT_ATOMS: atom_id res chain seq x y z
N ARG A 1 14.19 11.06 4.89
CA ARG A 1 13.39 10.56 6.03
C ARG A 1 12.31 11.58 6.33
N ARG A 2 11.05 11.22 6.23
CA ARG A 2 9.92 12.06 6.65
C ARG A 2 9.15 11.32 7.72
N GLU A 3 8.86 12.01 8.81
CA GLU A 3 8.06 11.48 9.91
C GLU A 3 6.59 11.56 9.56
N LEU A 4 5.87 10.47 9.75
CA LEU A 4 4.43 10.41 9.66
C LEU A 4 3.87 10.40 11.08
N ILE A 5 3.02 11.36 11.38
CA ILE A 5 2.32 11.45 12.67
C ILE A 5 1.10 10.55 12.61
N GLU A 6 0.98 9.60 13.51
CA GLU A 6 -0.16 8.72 13.64
C GLU A 6 -1.08 9.06 14.81
N TYR A 7 -2.30 8.58 14.70
CA TYR A 7 -3.26 8.49 15.79
C TYR A 7 -2.74 7.54 16.88
N GLY A 8 -2.19 8.07 17.92
CA GLY A 8 -1.52 7.37 19.00
C GLY A 8 -0.20 8.05 19.34
N SER A 9 0.24 7.95 20.56
CA SER A 9 1.32 8.74 21.14
C SER A 9 2.74 8.49 20.61
N GLU A 10 2.93 7.69 19.57
CA GLU A 10 4.25 7.37 19.03
C GLU A 10 4.37 7.71 17.54
N THR A 11 5.32 8.58 17.22
CA THR A 11 5.78 8.84 15.85
C THR A 11 6.64 7.68 15.37
N ARG A 12 6.44 7.26 14.10
CA ARG A 12 7.30 6.28 13.46
C ARG A 12 7.81 6.81 12.13
N THR A 13 9.02 6.41 11.77
CA THR A 13 9.62 6.70 10.47
C THR A 13 9.53 5.48 9.58
N ILE A 14 9.03 5.65 8.36
CA ILE A 14 9.07 4.62 7.32
C ILE A 14 9.95 5.09 6.17
N THR A 15 10.68 4.16 5.56
CA THR A 15 11.47 4.43 4.36
C THR A 15 10.56 4.29 3.14
N LEU A 16 10.57 5.28 2.27
CA LEU A 16 9.83 5.29 1.01
C LEU A 16 10.80 5.08 -0.16
N SER A 17 10.33 4.42 -1.23
CA SER A 17 11.09 4.36 -2.48
C SER A 17 11.16 5.74 -3.15
N SER A 18 12.14 5.95 -4.04
CA SER A 18 12.30 7.19 -4.80
C SER A 18 11.05 7.51 -5.61
N GLU A 19 10.50 6.50 -6.29
CA GLU A 19 9.31 6.62 -7.13
C GLU A 19 8.10 7.08 -6.31
N LEU A 20 7.91 6.54 -5.11
CA LEU A 20 6.82 6.95 -4.23
C LEU A 20 7.03 8.39 -3.72
N VAL A 21 8.27 8.78 -3.43
CA VAL A 21 8.59 10.16 -3.04
C VAL A 21 8.25 11.13 -4.18
N ASP A 22 8.60 10.80 -5.42
CA ASP A 22 8.30 11.63 -6.59
C ASP A 22 6.79 11.81 -6.78
N LEU A 23 6.02 10.72 -6.66
CA LEU A 23 4.55 10.79 -6.71
C LEU A 23 3.97 11.68 -5.60
N LEU A 24 4.49 11.60 -4.39
CA LEU A 24 4.04 12.43 -3.28
C LEU A 24 4.41 13.90 -3.49
N ILE A 25 5.57 14.19 -4.09
CA ILE A 25 5.96 15.57 -4.46
C ILE A 25 5.00 16.13 -5.49
N MET A 26 4.67 15.36 -6.53
CA MET A 26 3.69 15.75 -7.55
C MET A 26 2.31 16.01 -6.94
N GLU A 27 1.87 15.16 -6.02
CA GLU A 27 0.59 15.33 -5.34
C GLU A 27 0.58 16.58 -4.45
N HIS A 28 1.64 16.82 -3.68
CA HIS A 28 1.77 18.02 -2.85
C HIS A 28 1.77 19.30 -3.69
N ALA A 29 2.36 19.26 -4.88
CA ALA A 29 2.42 20.44 -5.78
C ALA A 29 1.03 20.90 -6.26
N LYS A 30 0.00 20.03 -6.23
CA LYS A 30 -1.38 20.43 -6.56
C LYS A 30 -1.98 21.38 -5.52
N ASN A 31 -1.55 21.29 -4.25
CA ASN A 31 -2.04 22.11 -3.14
C ASN A 31 -0.90 22.44 -2.15
N PRO A 32 0.10 23.25 -2.54
CA PRO A 32 1.34 23.44 -1.78
C PRO A 32 1.14 24.12 -0.41
N ASN A 33 0.06 24.86 -0.25
CA ASN A 33 -0.27 25.56 0.99
C ASN A 33 -1.18 24.76 1.93
N SER A 34 -1.58 23.54 1.52
CA SER A 34 -2.43 22.71 2.36
C SER A 34 -1.63 21.98 3.43
N PRO A 35 -2.13 21.88 4.67
CA PRO A 35 -1.54 21.03 5.69
C PRO A 35 -1.79 19.53 5.41
N LEU A 36 -2.65 19.21 4.44
CA LEU A 36 -3.01 17.84 4.07
C LEU A 36 -2.41 17.47 2.73
N MET A 37 -1.80 16.29 2.65
CA MET A 37 -1.26 15.75 1.41
C MET A 37 -2.36 15.43 0.39
N PHE A 38 -3.46 14.82 0.84
CA PHE A 38 -4.54 14.37 -0.01
C PHE A 38 -5.84 15.09 0.34
N MET A 39 -6.33 15.87 -0.61
CA MET A 39 -7.60 16.59 -0.48
C MET A 39 -8.50 16.32 -1.66
N HIS A 40 -9.80 16.25 -1.38
CA HIS A 40 -10.79 16.19 -2.43
C HIS A 40 -10.84 17.51 -3.22
N PRO A 41 -10.62 17.52 -4.53
CA PRO A 41 -10.42 18.77 -5.31
C PRO A 41 -11.62 19.72 -5.25
N ALA A 42 -12.85 19.19 -5.27
CA ALA A 42 -14.05 20.03 -5.26
C ALA A 42 -14.44 20.55 -3.87
N THR A 43 -14.15 19.80 -2.80
CA THR A 43 -14.60 20.16 -1.44
C THR A 43 -13.50 20.76 -0.58
N GLN A 44 -12.25 20.63 -1.00
CA GLN A 44 -11.04 21.03 -0.24
C GLN A 44 -11.00 20.42 1.19
N ARG A 45 -11.59 19.24 1.34
CA ARG A 45 -11.63 18.45 2.59
C ARG A 45 -10.88 17.15 2.42
N PRO A 46 -10.43 16.50 3.50
CA PRO A 46 -9.88 15.16 3.45
C PRO A 46 -10.84 14.18 2.78
N TYR A 47 -10.32 13.22 2.03
CA TYR A 47 -11.13 12.12 1.54
C TYR A 47 -11.75 11.34 2.69
N SER A 48 -13.04 11.02 2.59
CA SER A 48 -13.67 10.14 3.57
C SER A 48 -13.16 8.70 3.40
N PRO A 49 -13.06 7.91 4.47
CA PRO A 49 -12.67 6.51 4.39
C PRO A 49 -13.57 5.67 3.46
N GLN A 50 -14.85 6.04 3.37
CA GLN A 50 -15.81 5.40 2.47
C GLN A 50 -15.48 5.70 1.00
N MET A 51 -15.11 6.94 0.69
CA MET A 51 -14.75 7.35 -0.66
C MET A 51 -13.47 6.64 -1.12
N VAL A 52 -12.45 6.58 -0.26
CA VAL A 52 -11.20 5.86 -0.56
C VAL A 52 -11.47 4.38 -0.85
N ARG A 53 -12.33 3.73 -0.04
CA ARG A 53 -12.72 2.34 -0.29
C ARG A 53 -13.47 2.15 -1.60
N ARG A 54 -14.35 3.10 -1.96
CA ARG A 54 -15.06 3.05 -3.25
C ARG A 54 -14.08 3.17 -4.41
N MET A 55 -13.19 4.15 -4.39
CA MET A 55 -12.17 4.33 -5.43
C MET A 55 -11.29 3.08 -5.57
N HIS A 56 -10.85 2.50 -4.47
CA HIS A 56 -10.09 1.26 -4.48
C HIS A 56 -10.87 0.12 -5.16
N ASN A 57 -12.15 -0.07 -4.82
CA ASN A 57 -12.96 -1.13 -5.43
C ASN A 57 -13.18 -0.90 -6.93
N GLU A 58 -13.32 0.35 -7.36
CA GLU A 58 -13.42 0.71 -8.78
C GLU A 58 -12.12 0.34 -9.51
N ILE A 59 -10.95 0.67 -8.95
CA ILE A 59 -9.63 0.31 -9.51
C ILE A 59 -9.49 -1.22 -9.65
N ILE A 60 -9.80 -1.97 -8.60
CA ILE A 60 -9.70 -3.44 -8.61
C ILE A 60 -10.62 -4.04 -9.68
N LYS A 61 -11.85 -3.52 -9.79
CA LYS A 61 -12.83 -3.95 -10.80
C LYS A 61 -12.35 -3.66 -12.23
N GLU A 62 -11.84 -2.45 -12.48
CA GLU A 62 -11.34 -2.05 -13.80
C GLU A 62 -10.09 -2.83 -14.20
N ALA A 63 -9.25 -3.19 -13.23
CA ALA A 63 -8.08 -4.04 -13.45
C ALA A 63 -8.44 -5.53 -13.69
N GLY A 64 -9.71 -5.91 -13.54
CA GLY A 64 -10.15 -7.30 -13.69
C GLY A 64 -9.60 -8.24 -12.62
N LEU A 65 -9.23 -7.70 -11.46
CA LEU A 65 -8.68 -8.47 -10.35
C LEU A 65 -9.79 -8.97 -9.41
N ASP A 66 -9.51 -10.08 -8.72
CA ASP A 66 -10.36 -10.56 -7.64
C ASP A 66 -10.50 -9.49 -6.55
N HIS A 67 -11.71 -9.41 -5.96
CA HIS A 67 -11.97 -8.43 -4.91
C HIS A 67 -11.07 -8.66 -3.70
N ILE A 68 -10.29 -7.62 -3.36
CA ILE A 68 -9.53 -7.51 -2.13
C ILE A 68 -9.97 -6.26 -1.35
N ARG A 69 -9.93 -6.33 -0.02
CA ARG A 69 -10.26 -5.16 0.81
C ARG A 69 -9.10 -4.19 0.81
N PHE A 70 -9.36 -2.90 0.96
CA PHE A 70 -8.30 -1.88 1.07
C PHE A 70 -7.26 -2.21 2.17
N THR A 71 -7.72 -2.78 3.28
CA THR A 71 -6.84 -3.22 4.38
C THR A 71 -5.93 -4.39 4.01
N ASP A 72 -6.30 -5.19 3.01
CA ASP A 72 -5.51 -6.35 2.58
C ASP A 72 -4.22 -5.91 1.86
N LEU A 73 -4.16 -4.67 1.34
CA LEU A 73 -2.92 -4.07 0.84
C LEU A 73 -1.82 -4.02 1.91
N ARG A 74 -2.20 -3.71 3.16
CA ARG A 74 -1.28 -3.75 4.30
C ARG A 74 -0.80 -5.18 4.59
N HIS A 75 -1.70 -6.16 4.52
CA HIS A 75 -1.35 -7.57 4.72
C HIS A 75 -0.42 -8.06 3.61
N THR A 76 -0.70 -7.72 2.36
CA THR A 76 0.15 -8.03 1.21
C THR A 76 1.55 -7.44 1.38
N CYS A 77 1.64 -6.16 1.70
CA CYS A 77 2.92 -5.50 1.96
C CYS A 77 3.71 -6.21 3.05
N ALA A 78 3.06 -6.59 4.16
CA ALA A 78 3.72 -7.28 5.26
C ALA A 78 4.26 -8.65 4.86
N VAL A 79 3.48 -9.44 4.13
CA VAL A 79 3.90 -10.77 3.68
C VAL A 79 5.04 -10.67 2.67
N LEU A 80 4.92 -9.79 1.68
CA LEU A 80 5.99 -9.57 0.68
C LEU A 80 7.29 -9.06 1.33
N SER A 81 7.20 -8.19 2.34
CA SER A 81 8.39 -7.74 3.08
C SER A 81 9.11 -8.90 3.76
N LEU A 82 8.37 -9.80 4.42
CA LEU A 82 8.95 -10.98 5.05
C LEU A 82 9.53 -11.96 4.03
N GLN A 83 8.86 -12.17 2.88
CA GLN A 83 9.36 -13.02 1.79
C GLN A 83 10.68 -12.48 1.22
N ASN A 84 10.82 -11.15 1.15
CA ASN A 84 12.04 -10.48 0.71
C ASN A 84 13.11 -10.37 1.82
N GLY A 85 12.95 -11.10 2.92
CA GLY A 85 13.96 -11.22 3.97
C GLY A 85 13.95 -10.11 5.02
N MET A 86 12.92 -9.25 5.07
CA MET A 86 12.79 -8.27 6.15
C MET A 86 12.58 -8.98 7.48
N GLU A 87 13.32 -8.55 8.50
CA GLU A 87 13.14 -9.11 9.85
C GLU A 87 11.76 -8.77 10.43
N THR A 88 11.14 -9.73 11.14
CA THR A 88 9.83 -9.53 11.80
C THR A 88 9.82 -8.32 12.74
N LYS A 89 10.95 -8.03 13.40
CA LYS A 89 11.08 -6.88 14.30
C LYS A 89 11.07 -5.55 13.55
N GLU A 90 11.69 -5.50 12.38
CA GLU A 90 11.71 -4.34 11.51
C GLU A 90 10.33 -4.10 10.90
N LEU A 91 9.69 -5.17 10.40
CA LEU A 91 8.33 -5.11 9.89
C LEU A 91 7.34 -4.64 10.97
N ALA A 92 7.47 -5.10 12.22
CA ALA A 92 6.63 -4.66 13.33
C ALA A 92 6.74 -3.14 13.54
N ARG A 93 7.96 -2.58 13.49
CA ARG A 93 8.19 -1.14 13.57
C ARG A 93 7.56 -0.39 12.40
N MET A 94 7.74 -0.88 11.18
CA MET A 94 7.16 -0.28 9.98
C MET A 94 5.63 -0.28 10.04
N LEU A 95 5.02 -1.36 10.50
CA LEU A 95 3.57 -1.47 10.65
C LEU A 95 3.02 -0.74 11.88
N GLY A 96 3.85 -0.34 12.83
CA GLY A 96 3.42 0.27 14.09
C GLY A 96 2.80 -0.72 15.07
N HIS A 97 3.22 -1.98 15.05
CA HIS A 97 2.79 -2.96 16.04
C HIS A 97 3.59 -2.79 17.34
N TYR A 98 2.90 -2.65 18.45
CA TYR A 98 3.50 -2.48 19.78
C TYR A 98 4.45 -3.64 20.17
N ARG A 99 4.17 -4.86 19.70
CA ARG A 99 4.99 -6.06 19.94
C ARG A 99 5.27 -6.81 18.65
N PRO A 100 6.52 -7.22 18.38
CA PRO A 100 6.87 -8.03 17.22
C PRO A 100 6.12 -9.38 17.16
N SER A 101 5.69 -9.92 18.31
CA SER A 101 4.87 -11.14 18.38
C SER A 101 3.56 -11.01 17.61
N ILE A 102 2.95 -9.83 17.57
CA ILE A 102 1.72 -9.58 16.79
C ILE A 102 1.99 -9.77 15.30
N THR A 103 3.12 -9.22 14.82
CA THR A 103 3.53 -9.39 13.42
C THR A 103 3.76 -10.86 13.09
N ARG A 104 4.47 -11.58 13.97
CA ARG A 104 4.74 -13.01 13.80
C ARG A 104 3.45 -13.83 13.72
N GLN A 105 2.56 -13.67 14.67
CA GLN A 105 1.30 -14.40 14.71
C GLN A 105 0.41 -14.12 13.49
N ASN A 106 0.41 -12.89 13.00
CA ASN A 106 -0.47 -12.49 11.91
C ASN A 106 0.06 -12.84 10.52
N TYR A 107 1.37 -12.90 10.32
CA TYR A 107 1.94 -12.97 8.97
C TYR A 107 2.79 -14.21 8.69
N GLU A 108 3.56 -14.73 9.65
CA GLU A 108 4.38 -15.93 9.44
C GLU A 108 3.58 -17.18 8.99
N PRO A 109 2.35 -17.42 9.45
CA PRO A 109 1.58 -18.57 8.99
C PRO A 109 1.22 -18.55 7.49
N TYR A 110 1.29 -17.38 6.85
CA TYR A 110 0.95 -17.23 5.44
C TYR A 110 2.14 -17.47 4.50
N LEU A 111 3.37 -17.34 4.98
CA LEU A 111 4.58 -17.50 4.16
C LEU A 111 4.65 -18.85 3.42
N PRO A 112 4.42 -20.01 4.05
CA PRO A 112 4.48 -21.29 3.36
C PRO A 112 3.39 -21.49 2.30
N ARG A 113 2.23 -20.83 2.49
CA ARG A 113 1.09 -20.93 1.56
C ARG A 113 1.30 -20.09 0.31
N MET A 114 1.94 -18.93 0.45
CA MET A 114 2.23 -18.06 -0.67
C MET A 114 3.38 -18.60 -1.53
N ALA A 115 4.43 -19.13 -0.91
CA ALA A 115 5.52 -19.79 -1.64
C ALA A 115 5.04 -20.97 -2.53
N LYS A 116 3.99 -21.70 -2.10
CA LYS A 116 3.36 -22.74 -2.92
C LYS A 116 2.57 -22.16 -4.09
N LYS A 117 1.84 -21.04 -3.89
CA LYS A 117 1.09 -20.39 -4.97
C LYS A 117 2.00 -19.75 -6.02
N GLU A 118 3.10 -19.14 -5.63
CA GLU A 118 4.08 -18.58 -6.57
C GLU A 118 4.75 -19.64 -7.45
N ALA A 119 4.95 -20.86 -6.92
CA ALA A 119 5.48 -21.97 -7.69
C ALA A 119 4.51 -22.47 -8.78
N ASP A 120 3.21 -22.22 -8.61
CA ASP A 120 2.15 -22.67 -9.52
C ASP A 120 1.72 -21.59 -10.54
N ILE A 121 2.16 -20.34 -10.39
CA ILE A 121 1.83 -19.25 -11.31
C ILE A 121 2.94 -19.14 -12.37
N PRO A 122 2.63 -19.28 -13.68
CA PRO A 122 3.61 -19.03 -14.72
C PRO A 122 4.12 -17.59 -14.65
N LYS A 123 5.45 -17.41 -14.60
CA LYS A 123 6.11 -16.09 -14.49
C LYS A 123 5.65 -15.07 -15.54
N GLU A 124 5.25 -15.57 -16.72
CA GLU A 124 4.76 -14.75 -17.83
C GLU A 124 3.35 -14.19 -17.60
N ALA A 125 2.48 -14.89 -16.86
CA ALA A 125 1.15 -14.40 -16.48
C ALA A 125 1.27 -13.25 -15.51
N THR A 126 2.12 -13.39 -14.50
CA THR A 126 2.35 -12.35 -13.47
C THR A 126 2.87 -11.04 -14.07
N GLN A 127 3.74 -11.12 -15.08
CA GLN A 127 4.28 -9.91 -15.73
C GLN A 127 3.24 -9.17 -16.57
N ARG A 128 2.32 -9.89 -17.21
CA ARG A 128 1.19 -9.29 -17.95
C ARG A 128 0.19 -8.63 -17.02
N GLU A 129 -0.14 -9.27 -15.91
CA GLU A 129 -1.05 -8.72 -14.90
C GLU A 129 -0.48 -7.46 -14.24
N LEU A 130 0.81 -7.45 -13.91
CA LEU A 130 1.51 -6.27 -13.40
C LEU A 130 1.53 -5.12 -14.41
N GLN A 131 1.77 -5.40 -15.68
CA GLN A 131 1.76 -4.39 -16.74
C GLN A 131 0.35 -3.84 -16.97
N GLN A 132 -0.67 -4.68 -16.89
CA GLN A 132 -2.07 -4.28 -17.03
C GLN A 132 -2.51 -3.42 -15.84
N ALA A 133 -2.14 -3.78 -14.62
CA ALA A 133 -2.39 -2.98 -13.42
C ALA A 133 -1.66 -1.62 -13.48
N ALA A 134 -0.42 -1.58 -13.96
CA ALA A 134 0.34 -0.35 -14.15
C ALA A 134 -0.32 0.57 -15.18
N ASN A 135 -0.81 0.02 -16.30
CA ASN A 135 -1.50 0.79 -17.33
C ASN A 135 -2.84 1.38 -16.83
N VAL A 136 -3.57 0.64 -16.00
CA VAL A 136 -4.82 1.12 -15.37
C VAL A 136 -4.52 2.24 -14.37
N LEU A 137 -3.47 2.09 -13.55
CA LEU A 137 -3.02 3.13 -12.64
C LEU A 137 -2.60 4.41 -13.37
N ASP A 138 -1.84 4.30 -14.46
CA ASP A 138 -1.44 5.42 -15.29
C ASP A 138 -2.64 6.13 -15.95
N ALA A 139 -3.67 5.40 -16.34
CA ALA A 139 -4.89 5.97 -16.90
C ALA A 139 -5.70 6.73 -15.84
N LEU A 140 -5.73 6.24 -14.59
CA LEU A 140 -6.44 6.87 -13.48
C LEU A 140 -5.71 8.07 -12.88
N LEU A 141 -4.38 8.14 -13.00
CA LEU A 141 -3.57 9.27 -12.52
C LEU A 141 -3.54 10.47 -13.47
N LYS A 142 -4.10 10.32 -14.68
CA LYS A 142 -4.17 11.40 -15.71
C LYS A 142 -5.39 12.33 -15.60
N PHE A 143 -6.13 12.27 -14.46
CA PHE A 143 -7.24 13.19 -14.15
C PHE A 143 -6.83 14.30 -13.21
#